data_7bb988af273215fcb58a73050de46ae8
#
_entry.id   7bb988af273215fcb58a73050de46ae8
#
_cell.length_a   1.000
_cell.length_b   1.000
_cell.length_c   1.000
_cell.angle_alpha   90.00
_cell.angle_beta   90.00
_cell.angle_gamma   90.00
#
_symmetry.space_group_name_H-M   'P 1'
#
loop_
_entity.id
_entity.type
_entity.pdbx_description
1 polymer ?
#
loop_
_entity_poly.entity_id
_entity_poly.type
_entity_poly.pdbx_seq_one_letter_code
_entity_poly.pdbx_strand_id
1 'polypeptide(L)'
;VYRKHGITQADFDTSMVWYARHPDALTKVYEKVNQRLKAERDGINHLIALRDNKPKESSPGDSIDVWRGRHICYLTGTPMDNKLTFALPSDTNFKDRDTLRWTVRFRFLNGTPDSLHAPLMAMQVLYAKDTLNDMLKVKQSGTETISLFADTLGEIKEIRGFIYYPAQQ
;
A
#
# COMPACT_ATOMS: atom_id res chain seq x y z
N VAL A 1 -31.25 5.78 -11.49
CA VAL A 1 -31.51 5.49 -10.07
C VAL A 1 -32.97 5.18 -9.83
N TYR A 2 -33.92 6.03 -10.24
CA TYR A 2 -35.37 5.87 -9.98
C TYR A 2 -35.95 4.56 -10.50
N ARG A 3 -35.61 4.15 -11.73
CA ARG A 3 -36.06 2.87 -12.31
C ARG A 3 -35.68 1.64 -11.49
N LYS A 4 -34.50 1.68 -10.86
CA LYS A 4 -34.00 0.57 -10.04
C LYS A 4 -34.84 0.36 -8.77
N HIS A 5 -35.48 1.40 -8.29
CA HIS A 5 -36.30 1.37 -7.08
C HIS A 5 -37.80 1.44 -7.34
N GLY A 6 -38.22 1.39 -8.61
CA GLY A 6 -39.63 1.37 -8.98
C GLY A 6 -40.41 2.65 -8.64
N ILE A 7 -39.71 3.78 -8.56
CA ILE A 7 -40.31 5.09 -8.25
C ILE A 7 -40.12 6.06 -9.42
N THR A 8 -40.97 7.05 -9.49
CA THR A 8 -40.83 8.16 -10.43
C THR A 8 -40.15 9.36 -9.78
N GLN A 9 -39.68 10.30 -10.59
CA GLN A 9 -39.14 11.56 -10.07
C GLN A 9 -40.25 12.35 -9.31
N ALA A 10 -41.47 12.33 -9.77
CA ALA A 10 -42.59 13.00 -9.10
C ALA A 10 -42.86 12.42 -7.70
N ASP A 11 -42.73 11.09 -7.53
CA ASP A 11 -42.84 10.44 -6.21
C ASP A 11 -41.75 10.90 -5.28
N PHE A 12 -40.51 11.00 -5.81
CA PHE A 12 -39.37 11.49 -5.06
C PHE A 12 -39.53 12.94 -4.62
N ASP A 13 -39.92 13.83 -5.55
CA ASP A 13 -40.13 15.26 -5.27
C ASP A 13 -41.23 15.48 -4.24
N THR A 14 -42.35 14.76 -4.35
CA THR A 14 -43.44 14.79 -3.38
C THR A 14 -42.98 14.33 -2.00
N SER A 15 -42.18 13.26 -1.94
CA SER A 15 -41.62 12.76 -0.71
C SER A 15 -40.67 13.77 -0.07
N MET A 16 -39.83 14.44 -0.86
CA MET A 16 -38.91 15.47 -0.36
C MET A 16 -39.65 16.66 0.25
N VAL A 17 -40.75 17.12 -0.38
CA VAL A 17 -41.60 18.19 0.18
C VAL A 17 -42.20 17.75 1.52
N TRP A 18 -42.64 16.51 1.62
CA TRP A 18 -43.20 15.97 2.87
C TRP A 18 -42.14 15.93 3.96
N TYR A 19 -40.93 15.39 3.67
CA TYR A 19 -39.81 15.31 4.62
C TYR A 19 -39.31 16.70 5.03
N ALA A 20 -39.36 17.70 4.15
CA ALA A 20 -39.01 19.09 4.50
C ALA A 20 -39.92 19.66 5.59
N ARG A 21 -41.16 19.18 5.67
CA ARG A 21 -42.13 19.56 6.72
C ARG A 21 -42.07 18.67 7.96
N HIS A 22 -41.33 17.56 7.88
CA HIS A 22 -41.18 16.58 8.97
C HIS A 22 -39.71 16.29 9.23
N PRO A 23 -38.96 17.25 9.80
CA PRO A 23 -37.51 17.13 10.00
C PRO A 23 -37.09 15.92 10.86
N ASP A 24 -37.94 15.56 11.86
CA ASP A 24 -37.68 14.40 12.70
C ASP A 24 -37.71 13.07 11.90
N ALA A 25 -38.63 12.96 10.95
CA ALA A 25 -38.70 11.81 10.07
C ALA A 25 -37.51 11.76 9.11
N LEU A 26 -37.06 12.88 8.58
CA LEU A 26 -35.90 13.00 7.74
C LEU A 26 -34.62 12.62 8.48
N THR A 27 -34.47 13.09 9.71
CA THR A 27 -33.31 12.73 10.58
C THR A 27 -33.23 11.22 10.79
N LYS A 28 -34.36 10.56 11.05
CA LYS A 28 -34.39 9.08 11.19
C LYS A 28 -33.98 8.37 9.90
N VAL A 29 -34.34 8.89 8.73
CA VAL A 29 -33.90 8.32 7.45
C VAL A 29 -32.39 8.47 7.29
N TYR A 30 -31.83 9.64 7.58
CA TYR A 30 -30.38 9.87 7.51
C TYR A 30 -29.62 9.00 8.51
N GLU A 31 -30.10 8.83 9.72
CA GLU A 31 -29.51 7.95 10.72
C GLU A 31 -29.45 6.50 10.23
N LYS A 32 -30.55 5.98 9.66
CA LYS A 32 -30.58 4.63 9.07
C LYS A 32 -29.62 4.48 7.91
N VAL A 33 -29.55 5.45 7.01
CA VAL A 33 -28.62 5.45 5.87
C VAL A 33 -27.19 5.47 6.37
N ASN A 34 -26.87 6.32 7.34
CA ASN A 34 -25.52 6.41 7.92
C ASN A 34 -25.13 5.12 8.64
N GLN A 35 -26.03 4.52 9.42
CA GLN A 35 -25.79 3.23 10.07
C GLN A 35 -25.51 2.13 9.04
N ARG A 36 -26.29 2.08 7.95
CA ARG A 36 -26.08 1.09 6.89
C ARG A 36 -24.74 1.29 6.17
N LEU A 37 -24.44 2.54 5.78
CA LEU A 37 -23.16 2.86 5.14
C LEU A 37 -21.96 2.57 6.05
N LYS A 38 -22.08 2.85 7.34
CA LYS A 38 -21.08 2.52 8.34
C LYS A 38 -20.88 1.01 8.44
N ALA A 39 -21.94 0.23 8.51
CA ALA A 39 -21.86 -1.23 8.55
C ALA A 39 -21.25 -1.81 7.28
N GLU A 40 -21.61 -1.30 6.09
CA GLU A 40 -21.01 -1.71 4.82
C GLU A 40 -19.51 -1.37 4.76
N ARG A 41 -19.12 -0.17 5.21
CA ARG A 41 -17.71 0.25 5.32
C ARG A 41 -16.94 -0.65 6.28
N ASP A 42 -17.49 -0.93 7.45
CA ASP A 42 -16.85 -1.77 8.46
C ASP A 42 -16.72 -3.21 7.97
N GLY A 43 -17.71 -3.72 7.22
CA GLY A 43 -17.67 -5.02 6.54
C GLY A 43 -16.56 -5.08 5.49
N ILE A 44 -16.42 -4.06 4.66
CA ILE A 44 -15.35 -3.95 3.65
C ILE A 44 -13.99 -3.86 4.33
N ASN A 45 -13.85 -3.04 5.38
CA ASN A 45 -12.62 -2.91 6.14
C ASN A 45 -12.23 -4.23 6.81
N HIS A 46 -13.22 -4.98 7.32
CA HIS A 46 -12.99 -6.31 7.88
C HIS A 46 -12.49 -7.30 6.82
N LEU A 47 -13.07 -7.31 5.62
CA LEU A 47 -12.61 -8.12 4.50
C LEU A 47 -11.20 -7.76 4.04
N ILE A 48 -10.87 -6.46 4.01
CA ILE A 48 -9.52 -5.97 3.71
C ILE A 48 -8.55 -6.47 4.78
N ALA A 49 -8.90 -6.31 6.06
CA ALA A 49 -8.08 -6.79 7.18
C ALA A 49 -7.87 -8.31 7.14
N LEU A 50 -8.91 -9.09 6.82
CA LEU A 50 -8.79 -10.54 6.62
C LEU A 50 -7.90 -10.91 5.44
N ARG A 51 -7.96 -10.15 4.34
CA ARG A 51 -7.09 -10.36 3.19
C ARG A 51 -5.63 -10.05 3.53
N ASP A 52 -5.40 -8.95 4.25
CA ASP A 52 -4.06 -8.46 4.57
C ASP A 52 -3.47 -9.21 5.79
N ASN A 53 -4.31 -9.64 6.73
CA ASN A 53 -3.93 -10.38 7.94
C ASN A 53 -4.28 -11.88 7.86
N LYS A 54 -4.55 -12.40 6.67
CA LYS A 54 -4.76 -13.84 6.53
C LYS A 54 -3.53 -14.54 7.12
N PRO A 55 -3.65 -15.23 8.28
CA PRO A 55 -2.56 -16.06 8.73
C PRO A 55 -2.42 -17.12 7.65
N LYS A 56 -1.44 -16.95 6.78
CA LYS A 56 -1.00 -18.05 5.95
C LYS A 56 -0.59 -19.10 6.95
N GLU A 57 -1.27 -20.23 6.96
CA GLU A 57 -0.78 -21.41 7.66
C GLU A 57 0.69 -21.51 7.28
N SER A 58 1.54 -21.46 8.29
CA SER A 58 2.98 -21.45 8.14
C SER A 58 3.46 -22.80 7.58
N SER A 59 3.31 -22.94 6.28
CA SER A 59 4.09 -23.94 5.56
C SER A 59 5.56 -23.53 5.62
N PRO A 60 6.52 -24.46 5.72
CA PRO A 60 7.92 -24.15 5.59
C PRO A 60 8.15 -23.44 4.23
N GLY A 61 8.38 -22.13 4.25
CA GLY A 61 8.50 -21.31 3.04
C GLY A 61 7.49 -20.15 2.93
N ASP A 62 6.59 -19.97 3.91
CA ASP A 62 5.68 -18.82 3.93
C ASP A 62 6.44 -17.51 4.15
N SER A 63 6.09 -16.50 3.33
CA SER A 63 6.64 -15.17 3.47
C SER A 63 5.83 -14.34 4.46
N ILE A 64 6.53 -13.60 5.31
CA ILE A 64 5.95 -12.67 6.28
C ILE A 64 6.22 -11.25 5.76
N ASP A 65 5.18 -10.43 5.72
CA ASP A 65 5.33 -9.01 5.45
C ASP A 65 5.78 -8.29 6.72
N VAL A 66 7.00 -7.75 6.68
CA VAL A 66 7.61 -7.01 7.79
C VAL A 66 7.58 -5.50 7.57
N TRP A 67 6.96 -5.03 6.48
CA TRP A 67 6.89 -3.61 6.16
C TRP A 67 6.03 -2.84 7.16
N ARG A 68 6.61 -1.77 7.73
CA ARG A 68 5.96 -0.89 8.69
C ARG A 68 5.84 0.56 8.20
N GLY A 69 6.28 0.81 6.97
CA GLY A 69 6.25 2.13 6.36
C GLY A 69 4.92 2.44 5.65
N ARG A 70 4.89 3.58 4.99
CA ARG A 70 3.75 3.94 4.14
C ARG A 70 3.69 3.01 2.93
N HIS A 71 2.49 2.55 2.58
CA HIS A 71 2.28 1.69 1.41
C HIS A 71 2.18 2.47 0.09
N ILE A 72 1.93 3.77 0.16
CA ILE A 72 1.85 4.66 -0.99
C ILE A 72 2.71 5.89 -0.71
N CYS A 73 3.63 6.20 -1.61
CA CYS A 73 4.50 7.37 -1.57
C CYS A 73 4.52 8.03 -2.93
N TYR A 74 4.58 9.36 -2.93
CA TYR A 74 4.74 10.16 -4.14
C TYR A 74 6.13 10.79 -4.11
N LEU A 75 6.88 10.64 -5.18
CA LEU A 75 8.17 11.30 -5.36
C LEU A 75 8.06 12.26 -6.55
N THR A 76 8.26 13.54 -6.31
CA THR A 76 8.14 14.58 -7.33
C THR A 76 9.43 14.82 -8.11
N GLY A 77 10.55 14.24 -7.65
CA GLY A 77 11.88 14.49 -8.24
C GLY A 77 12.47 15.85 -7.87
N THR A 78 11.83 16.59 -6.97
CA THR A 78 12.42 17.83 -6.42
C THR A 78 13.47 17.49 -5.36
N PRO A 79 14.45 18.36 -5.07
CA PRO A 79 15.46 18.08 -4.04
C PRO A 79 14.90 17.75 -2.66
N MET A 80 13.69 18.22 -2.36
CA MET A 80 13.00 17.99 -1.08
C MET A 80 12.20 16.69 -1.08
N ASP A 81 11.85 16.16 -2.26
CA ASP A 81 10.93 15.01 -2.38
C ASP A 81 11.37 14.11 -3.57
N ASN A 82 12.60 13.66 -3.52
CA ASN A 82 13.19 12.80 -4.53
C ASN A 82 13.68 11.46 -3.99
N LYS A 83 13.46 11.20 -2.68
CA LYS A 83 14.03 10.01 -2.04
C LYS A 83 13.07 9.44 -1.00
N LEU A 84 12.89 8.14 -1.08
CA LEU A 84 12.30 7.33 -0.02
C LEU A 84 13.40 6.46 0.58
N THR A 85 13.50 6.43 1.91
CA THR A 85 14.46 5.58 2.61
C THR A 85 13.75 4.79 3.70
N PHE A 86 14.24 3.59 3.98
CA PHE A 86 13.83 2.81 5.13
C PHE A 86 15.00 2.09 5.78
N ALA A 87 14.85 1.81 7.06
CA ALA A 87 15.74 0.95 7.82
C ALA A 87 14.91 0.10 8.78
N LEU A 88 15.05 -1.21 8.73
CA LEU A 88 14.39 -2.16 9.59
C LEU A 88 15.46 -2.87 10.42
N PRO A 89 15.53 -2.60 11.73
CA PRO A 89 16.42 -3.33 12.61
C PRO A 89 15.96 -4.78 12.73
N SER A 90 16.91 -5.66 13.04
CA SER A 90 16.61 -7.05 13.32
C SER A 90 15.56 -7.19 14.43
N ASP A 91 14.61 -8.05 14.20
CA ASP A 91 13.65 -8.47 15.21
C ASP A 91 13.50 -10.01 15.17
N THR A 92 12.59 -10.55 15.97
CA THR A 92 12.35 -11.99 16.08
C THR A 92 11.79 -12.64 14.81
N ASN A 93 11.40 -11.85 13.81
CA ASN A 93 10.86 -12.36 12.55
C ASN A 93 11.98 -12.74 11.56
N PHE A 94 13.20 -12.24 11.75
CA PHE A 94 14.33 -12.53 10.86
C PHE A 94 15.11 -13.74 11.34
N LYS A 95 15.20 -14.73 10.49
CA LYS A 95 15.97 -15.95 10.74
C LYS A 95 17.18 -16.03 9.81
N ASP A 96 18.18 -16.76 10.22
CA ASP A 96 19.29 -17.13 9.36
C ASP A 96 18.75 -17.83 8.10
N ARG A 97 19.30 -17.48 6.94
CA ARG A 97 18.91 -18.03 5.64
C ARG A 97 17.54 -17.59 5.13
N ASP A 98 16.95 -16.56 5.70
CA ASP A 98 15.74 -15.98 5.12
C ASP A 98 16.06 -15.30 3.80
N THR A 99 15.17 -15.51 2.82
CA THR A 99 15.18 -14.72 1.60
C THR A 99 14.41 -13.44 1.84
N LEU A 100 15.10 -12.31 1.70
CA LEU A 100 14.52 -10.99 1.86
C LEU A 100 14.10 -10.44 0.50
N ARG A 101 12.85 -10.10 0.38
CA ARG A 101 12.27 -9.60 -0.87
C ARG A 101 11.59 -8.27 -0.63
N TRP A 102 11.99 -7.26 -1.39
CA TRP A 102 11.34 -5.97 -1.42
C TRP A 102 10.69 -5.74 -2.77
N THR A 103 9.37 -5.66 -2.77
CA THR A 103 8.55 -5.50 -3.97
C THR A 103 7.88 -4.15 -3.95
N VAL A 104 8.06 -3.37 -5.02
CA VAL A 104 7.47 -2.04 -5.18
C VAL A 104 6.79 -1.93 -6.53
N ARG A 105 5.57 -1.40 -6.52
CA ARG A 105 4.85 -1.08 -7.74
C ARG A 105 5.03 0.40 -8.08
N PHE A 106 5.65 0.66 -9.22
CA PHE A 106 5.89 2.00 -9.73
C PHE A 106 4.79 2.43 -10.70
N ARG A 107 4.40 3.68 -10.60
CA ARG A 107 3.49 4.31 -11.54
C ARG A 107 4.01 5.71 -11.88
N PHE A 108 4.42 5.90 -13.12
CA PHE A 108 4.83 7.20 -13.63
C PHE A 108 3.60 7.98 -14.11
N LEU A 109 3.37 9.15 -13.57
CA LEU A 109 2.21 9.99 -13.89
C LEU A 109 2.47 10.90 -15.09
N ASN A 110 3.73 11.28 -15.34
CA ASN A 110 4.15 12.21 -16.37
C ASN A 110 4.88 11.53 -17.54
N GLY A 111 4.61 10.25 -17.76
CA GLY A 111 5.28 9.48 -18.81
C GLY A 111 6.48 8.69 -18.29
N THR A 112 7.03 7.84 -19.15
CA THR A 112 8.16 6.98 -18.80
C THR A 112 9.45 7.80 -18.74
N PRO A 113 10.22 7.73 -17.67
CA PRO A 113 11.49 8.45 -17.56
C PRO A 113 12.52 7.90 -18.56
N ASP A 114 13.42 8.75 -19.00
CA ASP A 114 14.57 8.31 -19.78
C ASP A 114 15.60 7.55 -18.94
N SER A 115 16.62 6.99 -19.59
CA SER A 115 17.64 6.17 -18.89
C SER A 115 18.49 6.95 -17.88
N LEU A 116 18.59 8.27 -18.01
CA LEU A 116 19.37 9.12 -17.11
C LEU A 116 18.57 9.49 -15.88
N HIS A 117 17.27 9.72 -16.05
CA HIS A 117 16.35 10.15 -14.99
C HIS A 117 15.50 8.99 -14.42
N ALA A 118 15.79 7.76 -14.82
CA ALA A 118 15.10 6.60 -14.29
C ALA A 118 15.34 6.44 -12.78
N PRO A 119 14.29 6.19 -11.97
CA PRO A 119 14.44 5.94 -10.55
C PRO A 119 15.38 4.78 -10.26
N LEU A 120 16.14 4.92 -9.19
CA LEU A 120 17.02 3.90 -8.66
C LEU A 120 16.40 3.30 -7.40
N MET A 121 16.22 2.00 -7.40
CA MET A 121 15.78 1.22 -6.23
C MET A 121 16.95 0.39 -5.74
N ALA A 122 17.28 0.47 -4.46
CA ALA A 122 18.39 -0.26 -3.87
C ALA A 122 18.01 -0.83 -2.51
N MET A 123 18.45 -2.05 -2.23
CA MET A 123 18.30 -2.72 -0.94
C MET A 123 19.64 -3.24 -0.46
N GLN A 124 19.87 -3.11 0.83
CA GLN A 124 21.06 -3.59 1.53
C GLN A 124 20.65 -4.40 2.76
N VAL A 125 21.27 -5.51 2.96
CA VAL A 125 21.09 -6.36 4.14
C VAL A 125 22.41 -6.50 4.86
N LEU A 126 22.43 -6.09 6.11
CA LEU A 126 23.57 -6.21 7.00
C LEU A 126 23.46 -7.52 7.77
N TYR A 127 24.38 -8.41 7.54
CA TYR A 127 24.52 -9.66 8.27
C TYR A 127 25.63 -9.56 9.33
N ALA A 128 25.72 -10.55 10.20
CA ALA A 128 26.75 -10.59 11.24
C ALA A 128 28.18 -10.61 10.67
N LYS A 129 28.39 -11.21 9.50
CA LYS A 129 29.70 -11.39 8.89
C LYS A 129 29.99 -10.45 7.73
N ASP A 130 28.98 -10.05 6.97
CA ASP A 130 29.12 -9.23 5.77
C ASP A 130 27.82 -8.53 5.40
N THR A 131 27.85 -7.75 4.35
CA THR A 131 26.73 -6.97 3.84
C THR A 131 26.44 -7.32 2.39
N LEU A 132 25.20 -7.67 2.08
CA LEU A 132 24.72 -7.83 0.72
C LEU A 132 23.97 -6.60 0.27
N ASN A 133 24.11 -6.24 -0.99
CA ASN A 133 23.34 -5.18 -1.61
C ASN A 133 22.97 -5.53 -3.04
N ASP A 134 21.87 -4.99 -3.51
CA ASP A 134 21.45 -5.04 -4.89
C ASP A 134 20.71 -3.75 -5.26
N MET A 135 20.79 -3.37 -6.53
CA MET A 135 20.12 -2.20 -7.04
C MET A 135 19.64 -2.40 -8.48
N LEU A 136 18.55 -1.72 -8.79
CA LEU A 136 18.00 -1.71 -10.15
C LEU A 136 17.49 -0.32 -10.54
N LYS A 137 17.51 -0.04 -11.84
CA LYS A 137 16.87 1.14 -12.42
C LYS A 137 15.47 0.81 -12.91
N VAL A 138 14.50 1.60 -12.52
CA VAL A 138 13.09 1.42 -12.88
C VAL A 138 12.81 2.13 -14.20
N LYS A 139 12.72 1.38 -15.28
CA LYS A 139 12.61 1.93 -16.64
C LYS A 139 11.18 2.17 -17.11
N GLN A 140 10.20 1.56 -16.47
CA GLN A 140 8.78 1.65 -16.84
C GLN A 140 7.88 1.45 -15.65
N SER A 141 6.63 1.85 -15.76
CA SER A 141 5.61 1.53 -14.76
C SER A 141 5.39 0.03 -14.66
N GLY A 142 5.31 -0.48 -13.45
CA GLY A 142 5.16 -1.90 -13.20
C GLY A 142 5.64 -2.28 -11.80
N THR A 143 5.77 -3.56 -11.56
CA THR A 143 6.25 -4.10 -10.29
C THR A 143 7.70 -4.52 -10.42
N GLU A 144 8.54 -3.98 -9.55
CA GLU A 144 9.95 -4.31 -9.44
C GLU A 144 10.23 -4.98 -8.09
N THR A 145 11.13 -5.95 -8.09
CA THR A 145 11.47 -6.71 -6.90
C THR A 145 12.98 -6.87 -6.78
N ILE A 146 13.51 -6.56 -5.60
CA ILE A 146 14.87 -6.91 -5.19
C ILE A 146 14.78 -8.09 -4.21
N SER A 147 15.55 -9.12 -4.44
CA SER A 147 15.61 -10.32 -3.60
C SER A 147 17.04 -10.62 -3.20
N LEU A 148 17.31 -10.70 -1.89
CA LEU A 148 18.61 -11.01 -1.33
C LEU A 148 18.51 -12.24 -0.43
N PHE A 149 19.47 -13.14 -0.60
CA PHE A 149 19.61 -14.37 0.18
C PHE A 149 21.07 -14.60 0.52
N ALA A 150 21.33 -15.03 1.76
CA ALA A 150 22.65 -15.45 2.19
C ALA A 150 22.54 -16.75 2.98
N ASP A 151 23.38 -17.71 2.67
CA ASP A 151 23.45 -19.01 3.37
C ASP A 151 24.49 -19.03 4.50
N THR A 152 25.57 -18.25 4.36
CA THR A 152 26.77 -18.37 5.24
C THR A 152 27.12 -17.10 6.01
N LEU A 153 26.35 -16.02 5.88
CA LEU A 153 26.66 -14.72 6.47
C LEU A 153 26.16 -14.53 7.91
N GLY A 154 25.40 -15.50 8.42
CA GLY A 154 24.87 -15.49 9.78
C GLY A 154 23.62 -14.64 9.93
N GLU A 155 23.36 -14.16 11.13
CA GLU A 155 22.16 -13.42 11.47
C GLU A 155 22.01 -12.12 10.70
N ILE A 156 20.78 -11.81 10.34
CA ILE A 156 20.39 -10.51 9.77
C ILE A 156 20.38 -9.48 10.90
N LYS A 157 21.15 -8.40 10.75
CA LYS A 157 21.23 -7.33 11.74
C LYS A 157 20.31 -6.16 11.38
N GLU A 158 20.25 -5.80 10.12
CA GLU A 158 19.45 -4.68 9.65
C GLU A 158 19.20 -4.81 8.15
N ILE A 159 18.03 -4.34 7.72
CA ILE A 159 17.68 -4.20 6.31
C ILE A 159 17.49 -2.71 6.04
N ARG A 160 18.17 -2.20 5.02
CA ARG A 160 18.07 -0.83 4.56
C ARG A 160 17.68 -0.79 3.09
N GLY A 161 17.04 0.28 2.69
CA GLY A 161 16.77 0.48 1.28
C GLY A 161 16.43 1.92 0.98
N PHE A 162 16.49 2.25 -0.29
CA PHE A 162 16.04 3.54 -0.78
C PHE A 162 15.51 3.43 -2.20
N ILE A 163 14.65 4.38 -2.52
CA ILE A 163 14.27 4.72 -3.88
C ILE A 163 14.70 6.16 -4.08
N TYR A 164 15.47 6.41 -5.12
CA TYR A 164 15.92 7.74 -5.51
C TYR A 164 15.38 8.07 -6.89
N TYR A 165 14.67 9.20 -6.99
CA TYR A 165 14.16 9.71 -8.25
C TYR A 165 14.94 10.97 -8.63
N PRO A 166 15.85 10.89 -9.64
CA PRO A 166 16.63 12.04 -10.07
C PRO A 166 15.73 13.20 -10.50
N ALA A 167 16.18 14.42 -10.24
CA ALA A 167 15.47 15.61 -10.70
C ALA A 167 15.34 15.59 -12.22
N GLN A 168 14.15 15.83 -12.70
CA GLN A 168 13.88 16.04 -14.11
C GLN A 168 14.23 17.52 -14.42
N GLN A 169 15.20 17.75 -15.30
CA GLN A 169 15.52 19.07 -15.80
C GLN A 169 14.56 19.47 -16.91
#